data_13ee401a3d34afa678ef3e491620b358
#
_entry.id   13ee401a3d34afa678ef3e491620b358
#
_cell.length_a   1.000
_cell.length_b   1.000
_cell.length_c   1.000
_cell.angle_alpha   90.00
_cell.angle_beta   90.00
_cell.angle_gamma   90.00
#
_symmetry.space_group_name_H-M   'P 1'
#
loop_
_entity.id
_entity.type
_entity.pdbx_description
1 polymer ?
#
loop_
_entity_poly.entity_id
_entity_poly.type
_entity_poly.pdbx_seq_one_letter_code
_entity_poly.pdbx_strand_id
1 'polypeptide(L)'
;MHAEYVDADQVATLRGLLAGSGWLERARIFGRALRTTPKSAGGLLVVGTPDFEPWHLTAHLDDESRLSGIAALAPTLVRWSPPPGAPPHLAVGLARLEAAQRGETLFVVTEDRAPVPLLERVNDARKTGATILALDTGEGDPELDSIAHEALAVPESLSFDAGQHLVSAAAGERDAGGGRKRGLRDRLARLLDSVSGPTA
;
A
#
# COMPACT_ATOMS: atom_id res chain seq x y z
N MET A 1 16.34 -8.51 -23.89
CA MET A 1 16.16 -8.33 -22.44
C MET A 1 17.08 -7.18 -22.06
N HIS A 2 16.57 -5.93 -22.09
CA HIS A 2 17.33 -4.74 -21.68
C HIS A 2 17.07 -4.54 -20.19
N ALA A 3 18.08 -4.81 -19.37
CA ALA A 3 18.09 -4.29 -18.02
C ALA A 3 18.29 -2.77 -18.14
N GLU A 4 17.26 -1.98 -17.83
CA GLU A 4 17.42 -0.55 -17.69
C GLU A 4 18.33 -0.30 -16.48
N TYR A 5 19.54 0.14 -16.77
CA TYR A 5 20.45 0.71 -15.80
C TYR A 5 19.83 2.02 -15.30
N VAL A 6 19.28 2.00 -14.11
CA VAL A 6 18.87 3.24 -13.43
C VAL A 6 20.16 3.96 -13.01
N ASP A 7 20.41 5.09 -13.63
CA ASP A 7 21.61 5.90 -13.41
C ASP A 7 21.62 6.45 -11.97
N ALA A 8 22.76 6.44 -11.31
CA ALA A 8 22.95 6.99 -9.95
C ALA A 8 22.47 8.45 -9.82
N ASP A 9 22.55 9.21 -10.92
CA ASP A 9 22.05 10.58 -10.99
C ASP A 9 20.51 10.64 -11.01
N GLN A 10 19.82 9.66 -11.61
CA GLN A 10 18.35 9.54 -11.51
C GLN A 10 17.91 9.23 -10.09
N VAL A 11 18.62 8.35 -9.40
CA VAL A 11 18.35 8.01 -7.98
C VAL A 11 18.54 9.23 -7.09
N ALA A 12 19.61 10.01 -7.30
CA ALA A 12 19.86 11.24 -6.54
C ALA A 12 18.80 12.31 -6.83
N THR A 13 18.38 12.45 -8.07
CA THR A 13 17.33 13.37 -8.50
C THR A 13 15.99 12.98 -7.88
N LEU A 14 15.62 11.70 -7.92
CA LEU A 14 14.39 11.17 -7.32
C LEU A 14 14.36 11.39 -5.80
N ARG A 15 15.49 11.15 -5.11
CA ARG A 15 15.64 11.48 -3.68
C ARG A 15 15.42 12.96 -3.40
N GLY A 16 15.96 13.84 -4.25
CA GLY A 16 15.79 15.30 -4.12
C GLY A 16 14.33 15.72 -4.31
N LEU A 17 13.68 15.21 -5.34
CA LEU A 17 12.27 15.49 -5.63
C LEU A 17 11.35 15.00 -4.51
N LEU A 18 11.53 13.78 -4.04
CA LEU A 18 10.72 13.20 -2.96
C LEU A 18 10.96 13.91 -1.62
N ALA A 19 12.20 14.33 -1.33
CA ALA A 19 12.51 15.09 -0.11
C ALA A 19 11.88 16.47 -0.10
N GLY A 20 11.79 17.13 -1.28
CA GLY A 20 11.20 18.47 -1.43
C GLY A 20 9.67 18.48 -1.53
N SER A 21 9.05 17.39 -1.99
CA SER A 21 7.60 17.32 -2.24
C SER A 21 6.73 17.11 -1.00
N GLY A 22 7.31 16.75 0.15
CA GLY A 22 6.57 16.34 1.33
C GLY A 22 5.88 14.95 1.19
N TRP A 23 6.03 14.26 0.05
CA TRP A 23 5.37 12.98 -0.20
C TRP A 23 5.81 11.89 0.79
N LEU A 24 7.11 11.84 1.12
CA LEU A 24 7.62 10.88 2.12
C LEU A 24 6.99 11.07 3.51
N GLU A 25 6.69 12.30 3.88
CA GLU A 25 6.00 12.56 5.16
C GLU A 25 4.54 12.09 5.09
N ARG A 26 3.85 12.36 3.98
CA ARG A 26 2.50 11.84 3.75
C ARG A 26 2.49 10.31 3.73
N ALA A 27 3.47 9.67 3.09
CA ALA A 27 3.61 8.21 3.10
C ALA A 27 3.80 7.63 4.52
N ARG A 28 4.51 8.35 5.41
CA ARG A 28 4.63 7.96 6.83
C ARG A 28 3.30 8.08 7.57
N ILE A 29 2.57 9.17 7.37
CA ILE A 29 1.24 9.37 7.95
C ILE A 29 0.31 8.25 7.49
N PHE A 30 0.29 7.97 6.18
CA PHE A 30 -0.49 6.91 5.57
C PHE A 30 -0.08 5.52 6.10
N GLY A 31 1.22 5.22 6.17
CA GLY A 31 1.73 3.97 6.76
C GLY A 31 1.35 3.82 8.24
N ARG A 32 1.30 4.94 8.98
CA ARG A 32 0.77 4.93 10.34
C ARG A 32 -0.70 4.58 10.37
N ALA A 33 -1.52 5.12 9.47
CA ALA A 33 -2.92 4.75 9.36
C ALA A 33 -3.08 3.25 9.07
N LEU A 34 -2.30 2.69 8.12
CA LEU A 34 -2.31 1.26 7.80
C LEU A 34 -2.05 0.35 9.02
N ARG A 35 -1.15 0.73 9.93
CA ARG A 35 -0.83 -0.10 11.11
C ARG A 35 -1.73 0.11 12.32
N THR A 36 -2.48 1.24 12.38
CA THR A 36 -3.24 1.61 13.59
C THR A 36 -4.75 1.50 13.43
N THR A 37 -5.27 1.52 12.22
CA THR A 37 -6.71 1.46 11.96
C THR A 37 -7.26 0.03 12.00
N PRO A 38 -6.63 -1.02 11.46
CA PRO A 38 -7.10 -2.38 11.66
C PRO A 38 -6.88 -2.80 13.12
N LYS A 39 -7.86 -3.50 13.72
CA LYS A 39 -7.84 -3.88 15.14
C LYS A 39 -7.38 -5.32 15.37
N SER A 40 -7.30 -6.13 14.32
CA SER A 40 -6.93 -7.55 14.41
C SER A 40 -6.14 -7.98 13.17
N ALA A 41 -5.38 -9.06 13.30
CA ALA A 41 -4.74 -9.71 12.16
C ALA A 41 -5.81 -10.15 11.14
N GLY A 42 -5.55 -9.92 9.86
CA GLY A 42 -6.50 -10.18 8.77
C GLY A 42 -7.62 -9.14 8.62
N GLY A 43 -7.69 -8.14 9.51
CA GLY A 43 -8.63 -7.03 9.40
C GLY A 43 -8.18 -5.91 8.46
N LEU A 44 -6.97 -6.00 7.90
CA LEU A 44 -6.51 -5.15 6.80
C LEU A 44 -6.85 -5.85 5.48
N LEU A 45 -7.93 -5.41 4.81
CA LEU A 45 -8.42 -5.96 3.55
C LEU A 45 -7.80 -5.17 2.40
N VAL A 46 -6.94 -5.81 1.61
CA VAL A 46 -6.28 -5.18 0.45
C VAL A 46 -7.00 -5.61 -0.81
N VAL A 47 -7.42 -4.66 -1.62
CA VAL A 47 -8.16 -4.90 -2.86
C VAL A 47 -7.66 -3.97 -3.96
N GLY A 48 -7.56 -4.49 -5.18
CA GLY A 48 -7.27 -3.70 -6.39
C GLY A 48 -8.46 -3.63 -7.33
N THR A 49 -8.16 -3.40 -8.62
CA THR A 49 -9.13 -3.42 -9.72
C THR A 49 -9.15 -4.77 -10.42
N PRO A 50 -10.07 -5.02 -11.38
CA PRO A 50 -10.05 -6.26 -12.18
C PRO A 50 -8.74 -6.49 -12.93
N ASP A 51 -8.07 -5.42 -13.35
CA ASP A 51 -6.86 -5.44 -14.16
C ASP A 51 -5.58 -5.31 -13.34
N PHE A 52 -5.70 -4.89 -12.08
CA PHE A 52 -4.58 -4.71 -11.15
C PHE A 52 -4.86 -5.38 -9.80
N GLU A 53 -4.20 -6.50 -9.53
CA GLU A 53 -4.27 -7.19 -8.25
C GLU A 53 -3.02 -6.89 -7.40
N PRO A 54 -3.14 -6.22 -6.23
CA PRO A 54 -2.01 -5.76 -5.42
C PRO A 54 -1.40 -6.89 -4.57
N TRP A 55 -1.13 -8.05 -5.18
CA TRP A 55 -0.57 -9.20 -4.47
C TRP A 55 0.85 -8.93 -3.95
N HIS A 56 1.66 -8.16 -4.70
CA HIS A 56 3.02 -7.81 -4.33
C HIS A 56 3.04 -6.93 -3.08
N LEU A 57 2.25 -5.86 -3.08
CA LEU A 57 2.07 -5.01 -1.90
C LEU A 57 1.55 -5.82 -0.69
N THR A 58 0.62 -6.73 -0.93
CA THR A 58 0.06 -7.60 0.12
C THR A 58 1.17 -8.47 0.74
N ALA A 59 2.06 -9.05 -0.07
CA ALA A 59 3.19 -9.82 0.42
C ALA A 59 4.15 -8.96 1.26
N HIS A 60 4.45 -7.72 0.83
CA HIS A 60 5.28 -6.80 1.61
C HIS A 60 4.66 -6.39 2.94
N LEU A 61 3.34 -6.16 2.98
CA LEU A 61 2.65 -5.85 4.24
C LEU A 61 2.67 -7.04 5.21
N ASP A 62 2.55 -8.27 4.71
CA ASP A 62 2.67 -9.48 5.52
C ASP A 62 4.09 -9.65 6.09
N ASP A 63 5.11 -9.42 5.27
CA ASP A 63 6.51 -9.40 5.73
C ASP A 63 6.75 -8.31 6.79
N GLU A 64 6.24 -7.09 6.55
CA GLU A 64 6.35 -6.01 7.52
C GLU A 64 5.60 -6.32 8.82
N SER A 65 4.44 -6.97 8.76
CA SER A 65 3.72 -7.45 9.95
C SER A 65 4.58 -8.39 10.79
N ARG A 66 5.24 -9.36 10.15
CA ARG A 66 6.13 -10.32 10.83
C ARG A 66 7.38 -9.66 11.39
N LEU A 67 8.05 -8.82 10.59
CA LEU A 67 9.31 -8.17 10.97
C LEU A 67 9.11 -7.12 12.08
N SER A 68 8.00 -6.37 12.05
CA SER A 68 7.68 -5.37 13.06
C SER A 68 7.00 -5.98 14.29
N GLY A 69 6.43 -7.18 14.19
CA GLY A 69 5.58 -7.79 15.22
C GLY A 69 4.23 -7.08 15.39
N ILE A 70 3.75 -6.34 14.37
CA ILE A 70 2.45 -5.67 14.37
C ILE A 70 1.44 -6.58 13.71
N ALA A 71 0.81 -7.47 14.48
CA ALA A 71 -0.12 -8.47 13.95
C ALA A 71 -1.32 -7.86 13.19
N ALA A 72 -1.78 -6.67 13.59
CA ALA A 72 -2.88 -5.98 12.92
C ALA A 72 -2.55 -5.55 11.48
N LEU A 73 -1.27 -5.45 11.12
CA LEU A 73 -0.80 -5.14 9.77
C LEU A 73 -0.86 -6.35 8.83
N ALA A 74 -1.04 -7.58 9.35
CA ALA A 74 -1.18 -8.77 8.51
C ALA A 74 -2.41 -8.65 7.58
N PRO A 75 -2.21 -8.62 6.24
CA PRO A 75 -3.28 -8.30 5.30
C PRO A 75 -4.10 -9.53 4.92
N THR A 76 -5.28 -9.28 4.38
CA THR A 76 -6.08 -10.23 3.62
C THR A 76 -6.24 -9.69 2.21
N LEU A 77 -5.70 -10.38 1.20
CA LEU A 77 -5.91 -10.04 -0.20
C LEU A 77 -7.34 -10.40 -0.62
N VAL A 78 -8.10 -9.42 -1.07
CA VAL A 78 -9.45 -9.62 -1.63
C VAL A 78 -9.35 -9.58 -3.15
N ARG A 79 -9.77 -10.66 -3.79
CA ARG A 79 -9.61 -10.89 -5.23
C ARG A 79 -10.92 -10.70 -5.99
N TRP A 80 -10.81 -10.19 -7.21
CA TRP A 80 -11.98 -10.11 -8.11
C TRP A 80 -12.44 -11.48 -8.58
N SER A 81 -11.49 -12.34 -8.93
CA SER A 81 -11.75 -13.68 -9.46
C SER A 81 -10.79 -14.68 -8.81
N PRO A 82 -11.07 -15.16 -7.59
CA PRO A 82 -10.26 -16.19 -6.98
C PRO A 82 -10.20 -17.44 -7.86
N PRO A 83 -9.02 -18.04 -8.07
CA PRO A 83 -8.91 -19.25 -8.87
C PRO A 83 -9.75 -20.41 -8.31
N PRO A 84 -10.41 -21.22 -9.13
CA PRO A 84 -11.11 -22.41 -8.67
C PRO A 84 -10.17 -23.33 -7.91
N GLY A 85 -10.59 -23.79 -6.72
CA GLY A 85 -9.78 -24.68 -5.89
C GLY A 85 -8.57 -24.02 -5.20
N ALA A 86 -8.49 -22.69 -5.21
CA ALA A 86 -7.45 -21.97 -4.47
C ALA A 86 -7.49 -22.29 -2.97
N PRO A 87 -6.34 -22.30 -2.28
CA PRO A 87 -6.28 -22.37 -0.83
C PRO A 87 -7.14 -21.27 -0.18
N PRO A 88 -7.70 -21.46 1.02
CA PRO A 88 -8.63 -20.51 1.65
C PRO A 88 -8.10 -19.07 1.72
N HIS A 89 -6.81 -18.88 1.96
CA HIS A 89 -6.19 -17.54 2.04
C HIS A 89 -6.07 -16.85 0.66
N LEU A 90 -6.16 -17.59 -0.45
CA LEU A 90 -6.18 -17.08 -1.83
C LEU A 90 -7.58 -17.11 -2.47
N ALA A 91 -8.57 -17.61 -1.74
CA ALA A 91 -9.96 -17.76 -2.21
C ALA A 91 -10.89 -16.65 -1.73
N VAL A 92 -10.34 -15.58 -1.13
CA VAL A 92 -11.13 -14.48 -0.57
C VAL A 92 -11.60 -13.57 -1.71
N GLY A 93 -12.89 -13.57 -1.98
CA GLY A 93 -13.51 -12.78 -3.06
C GLY A 93 -14.17 -11.49 -2.57
N LEU A 94 -14.73 -10.70 -3.50
CA LEU A 94 -15.33 -9.38 -3.25
C LEU A 94 -16.46 -9.38 -2.21
N ALA A 95 -17.17 -10.50 -2.02
CA ALA A 95 -18.16 -10.65 -0.95
C ALA A 95 -17.59 -10.38 0.45
N ARG A 96 -16.26 -10.50 0.63
CA ARG A 96 -15.58 -10.16 1.86
C ARG A 96 -15.66 -8.66 2.19
N LEU A 97 -15.71 -7.79 1.17
CA LEU A 97 -15.87 -6.35 1.36
C LEU A 97 -17.26 -6.01 1.90
N GLU A 98 -18.29 -6.73 1.44
CA GLU A 98 -19.67 -6.55 1.90
C GLU A 98 -19.84 -6.96 3.37
N ALA A 99 -19.01 -7.89 3.84
CA ALA A 99 -18.98 -8.34 5.23
C ALA A 99 -18.02 -7.51 6.12
N ALA A 100 -17.44 -6.44 5.61
CA ALA A 100 -16.51 -5.61 6.36
C ALA A 100 -17.21 -4.87 7.51
N GLN A 101 -16.52 -4.76 8.64
CA GLN A 101 -17.08 -4.25 9.87
C GLN A 101 -16.23 -3.15 10.51
N ARG A 102 -16.78 -2.50 11.51
CA ARG A 102 -16.05 -1.55 12.35
C ARG A 102 -14.78 -2.18 12.95
N GLY A 103 -13.65 -1.49 12.80
CA GLY A 103 -12.35 -1.97 13.25
C GLY A 103 -11.57 -2.74 12.19
N GLU A 104 -12.16 -2.92 11.01
CA GLU A 104 -11.46 -3.37 9.82
C GLU A 104 -11.07 -2.17 8.94
N THR A 105 -10.09 -2.37 8.08
CA THR A 105 -9.59 -1.34 7.16
C THR A 105 -9.60 -1.91 5.75
N LEU A 106 -10.27 -1.24 4.84
CA LEU A 106 -10.17 -1.50 3.41
C LEU A 106 -9.04 -0.63 2.85
N PHE A 107 -8.06 -1.27 2.29
CA PHE A 107 -6.98 -0.62 1.56
C PHE A 107 -7.19 -0.86 0.07
N VAL A 108 -7.69 0.16 -0.62
CA VAL A 108 -7.94 0.16 -2.06
C VAL A 108 -6.68 0.64 -2.78
N VAL A 109 -6.21 -0.13 -3.75
CA VAL A 109 -4.96 0.15 -4.48
C VAL A 109 -5.26 0.09 -5.97
N THR A 110 -5.08 1.21 -6.67
CA THR A 110 -5.40 1.30 -8.10
C THR A 110 -4.33 2.06 -8.88
N GLU A 111 -4.02 1.60 -10.09
CA GLU A 111 -3.21 2.37 -11.05
C GLU A 111 -4.08 3.30 -11.90
N ASP A 112 -5.35 2.93 -12.09
CA ASP A 112 -6.37 3.66 -12.82
C ASP A 112 -7.56 3.95 -11.91
N ARG A 113 -8.65 4.47 -12.49
CA ARG A 113 -9.89 4.72 -11.76
C ARG A 113 -10.51 3.45 -11.21
N ALA A 114 -10.99 3.52 -9.99
CA ALA A 114 -11.73 2.43 -9.37
C ALA A 114 -13.07 2.24 -10.11
N PRO A 115 -13.41 1.00 -10.54
CA PRO A 115 -14.69 0.76 -11.22
C PRO A 115 -15.86 0.91 -10.26
N VAL A 116 -17.01 1.36 -10.79
CA VAL A 116 -18.24 1.60 -10.02
C VAL A 116 -18.60 0.46 -9.06
N PRO A 117 -18.54 -0.84 -9.46
CA PRO A 117 -18.85 -1.94 -8.55
C PRO A 117 -17.90 -2.03 -7.34
N LEU A 118 -16.66 -1.54 -7.44
CA LEU A 118 -15.74 -1.46 -6.31
C LEU A 118 -16.12 -0.28 -5.40
N LEU A 119 -16.35 0.90 -6.00
CA LEU A 119 -16.73 2.11 -5.26
C LEU A 119 -18.02 1.89 -4.43
N GLU A 120 -19.02 1.20 -4.99
CA GLU A 120 -20.24 0.84 -4.25
C GLU A 120 -19.93 0.00 -3.02
N ARG A 121 -19.13 -1.08 -3.14
CA ARG A 121 -18.75 -1.94 -2.02
C ARG A 121 -17.92 -1.22 -0.97
N VAL A 122 -16.97 -0.38 -1.42
CA VAL A 122 -16.15 0.45 -0.53
C VAL A 122 -17.00 1.43 0.26
N ASN A 123 -17.96 2.10 -0.40
CA ASN A 123 -18.88 3.02 0.24
C ASN A 123 -19.81 2.30 1.25
N ASP A 124 -20.27 1.10 0.94
CA ASP A 124 -21.08 0.30 1.86
C ASP A 124 -20.27 -0.16 3.07
N ALA A 125 -19.03 -0.63 2.87
CA ALA A 125 -18.12 -0.95 3.97
C ALA A 125 -17.83 0.27 4.87
N ARG A 126 -17.70 1.47 4.27
CA ARG A 126 -17.57 2.73 5.03
C ARG A 126 -18.81 2.99 5.91
N LYS A 127 -20.01 2.79 5.38
CA LYS A 127 -21.27 2.95 6.14
C LYS A 127 -21.38 1.98 7.32
N THR A 128 -20.82 0.77 7.20
CA THR A 128 -20.75 -0.20 8.30
C THR A 128 -19.66 0.13 9.33
N GLY A 129 -18.83 1.13 9.06
CA GLY A 129 -17.82 1.66 9.98
C GLY A 129 -16.40 1.13 9.75
N ALA A 130 -16.13 0.51 8.62
CA ALA A 130 -14.77 0.20 8.20
C ALA A 130 -14.00 1.50 7.87
N THR A 131 -12.69 1.50 8.11
CA THR A 131 -11.80 2.57 7.65
C THR A 131 -11.41 2.34 6.20
N ILE A 132 -11.48 3.37 5.39
CA ILE A 132 -11.10 3.30 3.96
C ILE A 132 -9.81 4.06 3.76
N LEU A 133 -8.81 3.40 3.20
CA LEU A 133 -7.54 3.97 2.78
C LEU A 133 -7.38 3.75 1.28
N ALA A 134 -6.89 4.74 0.54
CA ALA A 134 -6.69 4.66 -0.91
C ALA A 134 -5.23 4.96 -1.28
N LEU A 135 -4.67 4.17 -2.18
CA LEU A 135 -3.38 4.41 -2.83
C LEU A 135 -3.60 4.35 -4.34
N ASP A 136 -3.28 5.42 -5.02
CA ASP A 136 -3.44 5.55 -6.46
C ASP A 136 -2.24 6.24 -7.12
N THR A 137 -2.35 6.54 -8.41
CA THR A 137 -1.31 7.18 -9.20
C THR A 137 -1.68 8.62 -9.58
N GLY A 138 -0.67 9.45 -9.85
CA GLY A 138 -0.84 10.72 -10.53
C GLY A 138 -1.69 11.73 -9.76
N GLU A 139 -2.82 12.09 -10.36
CA GLU A 139 -3.75 13.08 -9.81
C GLU A 139 -4.76 12.48 -8.81
N GLY A 140 -4.74 11.16 -8.66
CA GLY A 140 -5.70 10.43 -7.81
C GLY A 140 -7.01 10.10 -8.50
N ASP A 141 -7.86 9.35 -7.80
CA ASP A 141 -9.23 9.05 -8.20
C ASP A 141 -10.21 9.88 -7.36
N PRO A 142 -10.81 10.98 -7.91
CA PRO A 142 -11.69 11.85 -7.15
C PRO A 142 -12.90 11.15 -6.53
N GLU A 143 -13.42 10.08 -7.17
CA GLU A 143 -14.56 9.33 -6.63
C GLU A 143 -14.14 8.49 -5.43
N LEU A 144 -13.01 7.78 -5.55
CA LEU A 144 -12.43 7.00 -4.46
C LEU A 144 -11.97 7.91 -3.31
N ASP A 145 -11.31 9.04 -3.61
CA ASP A 145 -10.85 10.01 -2.63
C ASP A 145 -12.01 10.60 -1.81
N SER A 146 -13.16 10.82 -2.43
CA SER A 146 -14.35 11.34 -1.74
C SER A 146 -14.90 10.40 -0.66
N ILE A 147 -14.64 9.10 -0.78
CA ILE A 147 -15.08 8.08 0.17
C ILE A 147 -13.95 7.55 1.05
N ALA A 148 -12.69 7.82 0.73
CA ALA A 148 -11.55 7.45 1.56
C ALA A 148 -11.48 8.31 2.83
N HIS A 149 -10.95 7.75 3.92
CA HIS A 149 -10.59 8.49 5.12
C HIS A 149 -9.20 9.12 5.00
N GLU A 150 -8.32 8.44 4.27
CA GLU A 150 -7.00 8.91 3.87
C GLU A 150 -6.72 8.42 2.44
N ALA A 151 -6.20 9.30 1.60
CA ALA A 151 -5.77 8.99 0.25
C ALA A 151 -4.32 9.45 0.02
N LEU A 152 -3.56 8.64 -0.72
CA LEU A 152 -2.19 8.95 -1.08
C LEU A 152 -1.96 8.65 -2.55
N ALA A 153 -1.76 9.69 -3.35
CA ALA A 153 -1.36 9.53 -4.74
C ALA A 153 0.17 9.37 -4.85
N VAL A 154 0.62 8.35 -5.58
CA VAL A 154 2.03 8.17 -5.95
C VAL A 154 2.36 9.15 -7.07
N PRO A 155 3.36 10.04 -6.90
CA PRO A 155 3.67 11.03 -7.93
C PRO A 155 4.24 10.37 -9.19
N GLU A 156 4.00 10.95 -10.35
CA GLU A 156 4.49 10.43 -11.65
C GLU A 156 6.02 10.25 -11.72
N SER A 157 6.77 11.00 -10.91
CA SER A 157 8.23 10.88 -10.80
C SER A 157 8.69 9.58 -10.09
N LEU A 158 7.75 8.81 -9.53
CA LEU A 158 7.99 7.55 -8.83
C LEU A 158 7.16 6.46 -9.48
N SER A 159 7.75 5.30 -9.77
CA SER A 159 6.96 4.15 -10.23
C SER A 159 5.95 3.73 -9.15
N PHE A 160 4.79 3.25 -9.57
CA PHE A 160 3.73 2.82 -8.64
C PHE A 160 4.22 1.70 -7.71
N ASP A 161 5.01 0.78 -8.24
CA ASP A 161 5.63 -0.31 -7.47
C ASP A 161 6.57 0.23 -6.39
N ALA A 162 7.45 1.19 -6.72
CA ALA A 162 8.30 1.83 -5.73
C ALA A 162 7.50 2.60 -4.66
N GLY A 163 6.38 3.22 -5.05
CA GLY A 163 5.44 3.85 -4.12
C GLY A 163 4.84 2.86 -3.13
N GLN A 164 4.40 1.70 -3.61
CA GLN A 164 3.88 0.60 -2.78
C GLN A 164 4.93 0.09 -1.79
N HIS A 165 6.17 -0.11 -2.23
CA HIS A 165 7.28 -0.50 -1.35
C HIS A 165 7.54 0.52 -0.23
N LEU A 166 7.51 1.82 -0.56
CA LEU A 166 7.71 2.87 0.44
C LEU A 166 6.57 2.94 1.45
N VAL A 167 5.34 2.74 1.00
CA VAL A 167 4.15 2.71 1.86
C VAL A 167 4.19 1.52 2.79
N SER A 168 4.49 0.31 2.30
CA SER A 168 4.61 -0.89 3.14
C SER A 168 5.73 -0.75 4.17
N ALA A 169 6.89 -0.23 3.77
CA ALA A 169 7.99 0.04 4.68
C ALA A 169 7.63 1.06 5.76
N ALA A 170 6.88 2.13 5.40
CA ALA A 170 6.38 3.12 6.35
C ALA A 170 5.37 2.52 7.33
N ALA A 171 4.55 1.57 6.87
CA ALA A 171 3.59 0.86 7.72
C ALA A 171 4.31 -0.02 8.78
N GLY A 172 5.45 -0.62 8.45
CA GLY A 172 6.27 -1.40 9.39
C GLY A 172 7.10 -0.57 10.37
N GLU A 173 7.22 0.76 10.16
CA GLU A 173 7.96 1.62 11.09
C GLU A 173 7.23 1.74 12.44
N ARG A 174 7.92 1.38 13.53
CA ARG A 174 7.41 1.67 14.88
C ARG A 174 7.60 3.15 15.20
N ASP A 175 6.63 3.76 15.85
CA ASP A 175 6.80 5.11 16.38
C ASP A 175 8.04 5.13 17.29
N ALA A 176 9.03 5.93 16.93
CA ALA A 176 10.30 6.00 17.62
C ALA A 176 10.14 6.63 19.00
N GLY A 177 9.73 5.82 19.96
CA GLY A 177 10.08 6.00 21.37
C GLY A 177 11.53 5.64 21.55
N GLY A 178 12.45 6.56 21.28
CA GLY A 178 13.86 6.48 21.62
C GLY A 178 14.67 5.39 20.92
N GLY A 179 15.24 5.70 19.75
CA GLY A 179 16.34 4.92 19.20
C GLY A 179 16.24 4.60 17.70
N ARG A 180 17.08 5.28 16.91
CA ARG A 180 17.40 5.04 15.50
C ARG A 180 16.36 5.45 14.45
N LYS A 181 16.50 6.68 13.99
CA LYS A 181 15.90 7.24 12.74
C LYS A 181 16.44 6.58 11.44
N ARG A 182 16.67 5.27 11.43
CA ARG A 182 17.28 4.54 10.30
C ARG A 182 16.26 3.85 9.36
N GLY A 183 14.94 3.89 9.63
CA GLY A 183 13.98 3.02 8.95
C GLY A 183 13.79 3.34 7.47
N LEU A 184 12.99 4.36 7.14
CA LEU A 184 12.51 4.60 5.77
C LEU A 184 13.63 5.10 4.82
N ARG A 185 14.52 5.98 5.31
CA ARG A 185 15.64 6.49 4.48
C ARG A 185 16.62 5.39 4.09
N ASP A 186 16.95 4.49 5.03
CA ASP A 186 17.86 3.37 4.76
C ASP A 186 17.19 2.28 3.90
N ARG A 187 15.85 2.15 3.97
CA ARG A 187 15.09 1.24 3.11
C ARG A 187 14.92 1.83 1.71
N LEU A 188 14.65 3.12 1.59
CA LEU A 188 14.67 3.83 0.32
C LEU A 188 16.04 3.71 -0.34
N ALA A 189 17.13 3.89 0.40
CA ALA A 189 18.48 3.72 -0.11
C ALA A 189 18.68 2.30 -0.65
N ARG A 190 18.30 1.26 0.10
CA ARG A 190 18.43 -0.14 -0.34
C ARG A 190 17.53 -0.49 -1.52
N LEU A 191 16.30 0.04 -1.57
CA LEU A 191 15.41 -0.12 -2.72
C LEU A 191 16.02 0.48 -3.99
N LEU A 192 16.52 1.70 -3.88
CA LEU A 192 17.18 2.38 -4.99
C LEU A 192 18.49 1.68 -5.36
N ASP A 193 19.24 1.14 -4.40
CA ASP A 193 20.44 0.34 -4.65
C ASP A 193 20.10 -1.02 -5.30
N SER A 194 18.97 -1.65 -4.94
CA SER A 194 18.53 -2.92 -5.56
C SER A 194 18.03 -2.75 -6.99
N VAL A 195 17.44 -1.59 -7.31
CA VAL A 195 17.01 -1.22 -8.67
C VAL A 195 18.21 -0.83 -9.53
N SER A 196 19.29 -0.33 -8.91
CA SER A 196 20.52 0.10 -9.61
C SER A 196 21.48 -1.05 -9.97
N GLY A 197 21.24 -2.29 -9.50
CA GLY A 197 22.11 -3.44 -9.73
C GLY A 197 23.47 -3.36 -9.03
N PRO A 198 24.20 -4.49 -8.86
CA PRO A 198 25.53 -4.46 -8.31
C PRO A 198 26.50 -3.81 -9.32
N THR A 199 27.19 -2.78 -8.90
CA THR A 199 28.37 -2.27 -9.61
C THR A 199 29.45 -3.34 -9.55
N ALA A 200 29.72 -3.95 -10.70
CA ALA A 200 30.87 -4.84 -10.88
C ALA A 200 32.17 -4.04 -10.95
#